data_6a1e54834ddf655ca04786cd131da669
#
_entry.id   6a1e54834ddf655ca04786cd131da669
#
_cell.length_a   1.000
_cell.length_b   1.000
_cell.length_c   1.000
_cell.angle_alpha   90.00
_cell.angle_beta   90.00
_cell.angle_gamma   90.00
#
_symmetry.space_group_name_H-M   'P 1'
#
loop_
_entity.id
_entity.type
_entity.pdbx_description
1 polymer ?
#
loop_
_entity_poly.entity_id
_entity_poly.type
_entity_poly.pdbx_seq_one_letter_code
_entity_poly.pdbx_strand_id
1 'polypeptide(L)'
;MRVYLFLLLIAAAVTYLVTPAARVVARRIGAMTAVRERDVHRDVTPRLGGVAMFAGVAVAMLLASNVPFLEPIFRGSFKVWSILIAGGLICLLGGLDDKFDLDWLTKLAGQVLIALFVASQGVQLTTLPIGGLTLISARSSLILTVIVIVAAMNAVNFIDGLDGLASGVMAIGGVAFFIYAYLLTRDVSSTDYSSMAALITAVMIGACLGFLPHNFSKARIFMGDSGALFLGLLLVSATIAVTGQVDPARLAPSDAFGQLLPILMPVGVMILPALDMVLAVIRRVGSGKSPFHADRRHLHHRLLNLGHSKLGAVLIMYTWTALVSLCLLAPVFFEAKTAAFIWIGSLVVAIVVTLDPLRALHRARRNKDMEKTA
;
A
#
# COMPACT_ATOMS: atom_id res chain seq x y z
N MET A 1 4.40 -16.46 -14.69
CA MET A 1 3.24 -15.57 -14.64
C MET A 1 1.93 -16.29 -14.27
N ARG A 2 1.56 -17.40 -14.92
CA ARG A 2 0.28 -18.11 -14.65
C ARG A 2 0.09 -18.47 -13.18
N VAL A 3 1.12 -18.96 -12.49
CA VAL A 3 1.06 -19.34 -11.07
C VAL A 3 0.74 -18.12 -10.17
N TYR A 4 1.40 -17.00 -10.39
CA TYR A 4 1.11 -15.77 -9.62
C TYR A 4 -0.31 -15.27 -9.82
N LEU A 5 -0.81 -15.29 -11.07
CA LEU A 5 -2.20 -14.92 -11.36
C LEU A 5 -3.20 -15.88 -10.71
N PHE A 6 -2.90 -17.18 -10.71
CA PHE A 6 -3.71 -18.17 -9.99
C PHE A 6 -3.79 -17.88 -8.49
N LEU A 7 -2.64 -17.60 -7.85
CA LEU A 7 -2.58 -17.28 -6.43
C LEU A 7 -3.26 -15.94 -6.10
N LEU A 8 -3.15 -14.94 -6.99
CA LEU A 8 -3.91 -13.70 -6.89
C LEU A 8 -5.41 -13.97 -6.87
N LEU A 9 -5.91 -14.80 -7.80
CA LEU A 9 -7.33 -15.16 -7.86
C LEU A 9 -7.79 -15.93 -6.62
N ILE A 10 -6.97 -16.82 -6.07
CA ILE A 10 -7.25 -17.50 -4.81
C ILE A 10 -7.36 -16.50 -3.66
N ALA A 11 -6.37 -15.60 -3.51
CA ALA A 11 -6.40 -14.58 -2.48
C ALA A 11 -7.65 -13.69 -2.61
N ALA A 12 -8.01 -13.31 -3.84
CA ALA A 12 -9.20 -12.51 -4.11
C ALA A 12 -10.49 -13.25 -3.74
N ALA A 13 -10.63 -14.50 -4.18
CA ALA A 13 -11.82 -15.31 -3.91
C ALA A 13 -12.00 -15.56 -2.41
N VAL A 14 -10.93 -15.96 -1.70
CA VAL A 14 -11.00 -16.21 -0.26
C VAL A 14 -11.32 -14.93 0.50
N THR A 15 -10.64 -13.82 0.19
CA THR A 15 -10.93 -12.54 0.82
C THR A 15 -12.38 -12.12 0.59
N TYR A 16 -12.87 -12.22 -0.64
CA TYR A 16 -14.26 -11.89 -0.98
C TYR A 16 -15.26 -12.72 -0.18
N LEU A 17 -15.06 -14.03 -0.10
CA LEU A 17 -15.95 -14.97 0.60
C LEU A 17 -15.88 -14.83 2.13
N VAL A 18 -14.71 -14.51 2.70
CA VAL A 18 -14.52 -14.36 4.15
C VAL A 18 -14.98 -13.01 4.67
N THR A 19 -14.98 -11.96 3.83
CA THR A 19 -15.34 -10.59 4.24
C THR A 19 -16.73 -10.49 4.91
N PRO A 20 -17.81 -11.13 4.39
CA PRO A 20 -19.10 -11.13 5.08
C PRO A 20 -19.05 -11.74 6.49
N ALA A 21 -18.28 -12.81 6.68
CA ALA A 21 -18.10 -13.43 8.00
C ALA A 21 -17.32 -12.51 8.94
N ALA A 22 -16.25 -11.88 8.48
CA ALA A 22 -15.50 -10.88 9.24
C ALA A 22 -16.41 -9.71 9.67
N ARG A 23 -17.33 -9.27 8.81
CA ARG A 23 -18.33 -8.25 9.12
C ARG A 23 -19.27 -8.67 10.27
N VAL A 24 -19.73 -9.91 10.27
CA VAL A 24 -20.58 -10.46 11.34
C VAL A 24 -19.80 -10.53 12.65
N VAL A 25 -18.57 -11.04 12.62
CA VAL A 25 -17.70 -11.12 13.79
C VAL A 25 -17.45 -9.73 14.36
N ALA A 26 -17.06 -8.74 13.52
CA ALA A 26 -16.80 -7.37 13.95
C ALA A 26 -18.00 -6.76 14.69
N ARG A 27 -19.23 -7.00 14.20
CA ARG A 27 -20.46 -6.55 14.87
C ARG A 27 -20.67 -7.22 16.22
N ARG A 28 -20.43 -8.54 16.30
CA ARG A 28 -20.61 -9.32 17.55
C ARG A 28 -19.64 -8.90 18.65
N ILE A 29 -18.40 -8.61 18.30
CA ILE A 29 -17.37 -8.24 19.29
C ILE A 29 -17.32 -6.73 19.56
N GLY A 30 -18.13 -5.93 18.83
CA GLY A 30 -18.19 -4.48 19.01
C GLY A 30 -17.02 -3.72 18.38
N ALA A 31 -16.27 -4.31 17.43
CA ALA A 31 -15.24 -3.62 16.66
C ALA A 31 -15.90 -2.74 15.58
N MET A 32 -16.41 -1.58 16.01
CA MET A 32 -17.24 -0.67 15.23
C MET A 32 -16.62 0.72 15.23
N THR A 33 -16.77 1.44 14.12
CA THR A 33 -16.38 2.86 14.08
C THR A 33 -17.32 3.66 14.98
N ALA A 34 -16.76 4.30 16.02
CA ALA A 34 -17.52 5.30 16.75
C ALA A 34 -17.81 6.47 15.80
N VAL A 35 -19.09 6.85 15.65
CA VAL A 35 -19.46 8.05 14.87
C VAL A 35 -19.00 9.26 15.68
N ARG A 36 -17.89 9.86 15.28
CA ARG A 36 -17.39 11.12 15.84
C ARG A 36 -17.88 12.26 14.95
N GLU A 37 -18.17 13.45 15.49
CA GLU A 37 -18.59 14.64 14.72
C GLU A 37 -17.65 14.99 13.55
N ARG A 38 -16.45 14.46 13.60
CA ARG A 38 -15.38 14.65 12.59
C ARG A 38 -15.41 13.64 11.46
N ASP A 39 -16.23 12.58 11.54
CA ASP A 39 -16.19 11.49 10.59
C ASP A 39 -17.04 11.82 9.36
N VAL A 40 -16.54 11.46 8.20
CA VAL A 40 -17.21 11.63 6.90
C VAL A 40 -18.41 10.67 6.78
N HIS A 41 -18.45 9.62 7.63
CA HIS A 41 -19.51 8.61 7.69
C HIS A 41 -20.46 8.91 8.83
N ARG A 42 -21.78 8.80 8.56
CA ARG A 42 -22.85 8.96 9.57
C ARG A 42 -23.31 7.61 10.12
N ASP A 43 -22.97 6.51 9.46
CA ASP A 43 -23.38 5.17 9.86
C ASP A 43 -22.25 4.44 10.58
N VAL A 44 -22.62 3.69 11.62
CA VAL A 44 -21.69 2.84 12.38
C VAL A 44 -21.26 1.66 11.49
N THR A 45 -20.04 1.68 11.01
CA THR A 45 -19.52 0.66 10.08
C THR A 45 -18.54 -0.27 10.81
N PRO A 46 -18.68 -1.60 10.65
CA PRO A 46 -17.75 -2.57 11.21
C PRO A 46 -16.32 -2.37 10.68
N ARG A 47 -15.33 -2.54 11.55
CA ARG A 47 -13.90 -2.65 11.21
C ARG A 47 -13.51 -4.11 11.34
N LEU A 48 -12.43 -4.58 10.82
CA LEU A 48 -11.84 -5.94 10.75
C LEU A 48 -11.82 -6.52 9.33
N GLY A 49 -11.91 -5.67 8.30
CA GLY A 49 -11.71 -6.11 6.92
C GLY A 49 -10.33 -6.73 6.69
N GLY A 50 -9.33 -6.27 7.45
CA GLY A 50 -7.97 -6.84 7.43
C GLY A 50 -7.89 -8.31 7.77
N VAL A 51 -8.76 -8.82 8.64
CA VAL A 51 -8.83 -10.26 8.98
C VAL A 51 -9.20 -11.09 7.75
N ALA A 52 -10.16 -10.64 6.94
CA ALA A 52 -10.52 -11.32 5.70
C ALA A 52 -9.39 -11.25 4.65
N MET A 53 -8.71 -10.11 4.56
CA MET A 53 -7.57 -9.94 3.67
C MET A 53 -6.40 -10.84 4.09
N PHE A 54 -6.09 -10.92 5.38
CA PHE A 54 -5.08 -11.84 5.91
C PHE A 54 -5.44 -13.30 5.61
N ALA A 55 -6.70 -13.71 5.78
CA ALA A 55 -7.16 -15.07 5.47
C ALA A 55 -6.93 -15.39 3.99
N GLY A 56 -7.24 -14.46 3.07
CA GLY A 56 -7.00 -14.63 1.65
C GLY A 56 -5.52 -14.82 1.31
N VAL A 57 -4.67 -13.96 1.87
CA VAL A 57 -3.21 -14.05 1.68
C VAL A 57 -2.67 -15.35 2.29
N ALA A 58 -3.09 -15.71 3.51
CA ALA A 58 -2.62 -16.91 4.19
C ALA A 58 -2.94 -18.19 3.40
N VAL A 59 -4.18 -18.33 2.93
CA VAL A 59 -4.58 -19.50 2.10
C VAL A 59 -3.77 -19.53 0.80
N ALA A 60 -3.61 -18.42 0.12
CA ALA A 60 -2.84 -18.36 -1.12
C ALA A 60 -1.36 -18.69 -0.89
N MET A 61 -0.74 -18.21 0.19
CA MET A 61 0.66 -18.51 0.52
C MET A 61 0.85 -19.98 0.96
N LEU A 62 -0.10 -20.54 1.71
CA LEU A 62 -0.09 -21.97 2.07
C LEU A 62 -0.23 -22.87 0.84
N LEU A 63 -1.03 -22.48 -0.14
CA LEU A 63 -1.10 -23.19 -1.41
C LEU A 63 0.18 -23.00 -2.23
N ALA A 64 0.74 -21.78 -2.26
CA ALA A 64 1.97 -21.46 -2.95
C ALA A 64 3.16 -22.33 -2.49
N SER A 65 3.23 -22.67 -1.20
CA SER A 65 4.30 -23.52 -0.63
C SER A 65 4.31 -24.95 -1.18
N ASN A 66 3.21 -25.41 -1.77
CA ASN A 66 3.09 -26.74 -2.38
C ASN A 66 3.27 -26.70 -3.92
N VAL A 67 3.53 -25.53 -4.49
CA VAL A 67 3.74 -25.39 -5.94
C VAL A 67 5.22 -25.53 -6.27
N PRO A 68 5.63 -26.56 -7.07
CA PRO A 68 7.05 -26.82 -7.37
C PRO A 68 7.80 -25.62 -7.94
N PHE A 69 7.12 -24.79 -8.75
CA PHE A 69 7.70 -23.57 -9.32
C PHE A 69 8.13 -22.55 -8.25
N LEU A 70 7.48 -22.52 -7.09
CA LEU A 70 7.76 -21.57 -6.00
C LEU A 70 8.60 -22.18 -4.87
N GLU A 71 8.94 -23.48 -4.99
CA GLU A 71 9.74 -24.19 -4.01
C GLU A 71 11.03 -23.45 -3.60
N PRO A 72 11.82 -22.86 -4.51
CA PRO A 72 13.03 -22.14 -4.15
C PRO A 72 12.80 -20.96 -3.18
N ILE A 73 11.61 -20.35 -3.23
CA ILE A 73 11.23 -19.24 -2.35
C ILE A 73 10.99 -19.71 -0.91
N PHE A 74 10.47 -20.94 -0.74
CA PHE A 74 10.10 -21.50 0.56
C PHE A 74 11.20 -22.38 1.17
N ARG A 75 12.05 -23.00 0.32
CA ARG A 75 13.16 -23.84 0.79
C ARG A 75 14.39 -22.99 1.18
N GLY A 76 15.00 -23.35 2.29
CA GLY A 76 16.26 -22.75 2.74
C GLY A 76 16.16 -21.37 3.38
N SER A 77 14.96 -20.78 3.49
CA SER A 77 14.77 -19.45 4.10
C SER A 77 13.44 -19.36 4.81
N PHE A 78 13.45 -18.90 6.06
CA PHE A 78 12.23 -18.64 6.83
C PHE A 78 11.56 -17.29 6.49
N LYS A 79 12.11 -16.55 5.51
CA LYS A 79 11.67 -15.17 5.15
C LYS A 79 10.18 -15.09 4.84
N VAL A 80 9.68 -15.97 3.94
CA VAL A 80 8.27 -15.96 3.52
C VAL A 80 7.35 -16.27 4.70
N TRP A 81 7.72 -17.27 5.50
CA TRP A 81 6.95 -17.66 6.67
C TRP A 81 6.96 -16.58 7.74
N SER A 82 8.10 -15.87 7.94
CA SER A 82 8.18 -14.75 8.86
C SER A 82 7.24 -13.60 8.46
N ILE A 83 7.12 -13.31 7.16
CA ILE A 83 6.20 -12.30 6.65
C ILE A 83 4.75 -12.72 6.88
N LEU A 84 4.41 -14.00 6.67
CA LEU A 84 3.06 -14.50 6.92
C LEU A 84 2.70 -14.45 8.40
N ILE A 85 3.61 -14.88 9.28
CA ILE A 85 3.43 -14.83 10.75
C ILE A 85 3.30 -13.38 11.21
N ALA A 86 4.20 -12.50 10.75
CA ALA A 86 4.15 -11.08 11.05
C ALA A 86 2.85 -10.43 10.54
N GLY A 87 2.37 -10.86 9.37
CA GLY A 87 1.07 -10.47 8.83
C GLY A 87 -0.09 -10.83 9.76
N GLY A 88 -0.07 -12.02 10.34
CA GLY A 88 -1.06 -12.44 11.36
C GLY A 88 -0.95 -11.63 12.64
N LEU A 89 0.28 -11.39 13.13
CA LEU A 89 0.52 -10.60 14.35
C LEU A 89 0.11 -9.13 14.17
N ILE A 90 0.41 -8.52 13.02
CA ILE A 90 0.02 -7.12 12.76
C ILE A 90 -1.48 -6.99 12.55
N CYS A 91 -2.11 -7.97 11.91
CA CYS A 91 -3.56 -8.04 11.76
C CYS A 91 -4.26 -8.17 13.13
N LEU A 92 -3.69 -8.96 14.04
CA LEU A 92 -4.16 -9.08 15.43
C LEU A 92 -3.98 -7.77 16.18
N LEU A 93 -2.80 -7.15 16.12
CA LEU A 93 -2.51 -5.86 16.77
C LEU A 93 -3.48 -4.77 16.29
N GLY A 94 -3.65 -4.65 14.96
CA GLY A 94 -4.59 -3.69 14.38
C GLY A 94 -6.04 -4.00 14.73
N GLY A 95 -6.42 -5.30 14.81
CA GLY A 95 -7.76 -5.71 15.25
C GLY A 95 -8.03 -5.39 16.73
N LEU A 96 -7.02 -5.48 17.59
CA LEU A 96 -7.10 -5.03 18.99
C LEU A 96 -7.25 -3.50 19.06
N ASP A 97 -6.51 -2.77 18.22
CA ASP A 97 -6.65 -1.33 18.10
C ASP A 97 -8.04 -0.91 17.60
N ASP A 98 -8.55 -1.56 16.56
CA ASP A 98 -9.89 -1.34 16.00
C ASP A 98 -11.02 -1.54 17.06
N LYS A 99 -10.77 -2.37 18.09
CA LYS A 99 -11.74 -2.66 19.15
C LYS A 99 -11.54 -1.81 20.40
N PHE A 100 -10.28 -1.63 20.84
CA PHE A 100 -9.98 -1.08 22.17
C PHE A 100 -9.41 0.35 22.11
N ASP A 101 -9.15 0.91 20.91
CA ASP A 101 -8.56 2.25 20.70
C ASP A 101 -7.24 2.38 21.49
N LEU A 102 -6.26 1.53 21.15
CA LEU A 102 -4.97 1.44 21.84
C LEU A 102 -4.26 2.80 21.84
N ASP A 103 -3.50 3.07 22.89
CA ASP A 103 -2.64 4.24 22.88
C ASP A 103 -1.54 4.12 21.80
N TRP A 104 -1.10 5.27 21.30
CA TRP A 104 -0.15 5.34 20.19
C TRP A 104 1.19 4.66 20.49
N LEU A 105 1.64 4.65 21.76
CA LEU A 105 2.92 4.06 22.17
C LEU A 105 2.84 2.54 22.15
N THR A 106 1.77 1.97 22.70
CA THR A 106 1.51 0.51 22.68
C THR A 106 1.41 0.01 21.24
N LYS A 107 0.69 0.73 20.37
CA LYS A 107 0.57 0.40 18.95
C LYS A 107 1.92 0.46 18.24
N LEU A 108 2.71 1.53 18.46
CA LEU A 108 4.03 1.69 17.87
C LEU A 108 5.00 0.61 18.37
N ALA A 109 5.00 0.32 19.67
CA ALA A 109 5.83 -0.73 20.25
C ALA A 109 5.55 -2.11 19.62
N GLY A 110 4.26 -2.46 19.44
CA GLY A 110 3.87 -3.69 18.75
C GLY A 110 4.34 -3.73 17.30
N GLN A 111 4.21 -2.63 16.56
CA GLN A 111 4.72 -2.51 15.20
C GLN A 111 6.25 -2.69 15.13
N VAL A 112 7.00 -2.07 16.05
CA VAL A 112 8.46 -2.18 16.12
C VAL A 112 8.89 -3.62 16.42
N LEU A 113 8.25 -4.30 17.37
CA LEU A 113 8.57 -5.70 17.70
C LEU A 113 8.30 -6.63 16.51
N ILE A 114 7.18 -6.45 15.80
CA ILE A 114 6.84 -7.24 14.61
C ILE A 114 7.83 -6.95 13.47
N ALA A 115 8.18 -5.68 13.25
CA ALA A 115 9.17 -5.30 12.25
C ALA A 115 10.55 -5.87 12.57
N LEU A 116 10.96 -5.85 13.85
CA LEU A 116 12.21 -6.43 14.33
C LEU A 116 12.23 -7.95 14.10
N PHE A 117 11.11 -8.65 14.37
CA PHE A 117 10.99 -10.07 14.08
C PHE A 117 11.21 -10.36 12.59
N VAL A 118 10.54 -9.65 11.68
CA VAL A 118 10.70 -9.83 10.22
C VAL A 118 12.14 -9.55 9.78
N ALA A 119 12.73 -8.45 10.27
CA ALA A 119 14.11 -8.09 9.96
C ALA A 119 15.11 -9.12 10.49
N SER A 120 14.90 -9.67 11.70
CA SER A 120 15.76 -10.71 12.28
C SER A 120 15.76 -12.02 11.49
N GLN A 121 14.69 -12.29 10.72
CA GLN A 121 14.59 -13.46 9.84
C GLN A 121 15.24 -13.23 8.46
N GLY A 122 15.96 -12.12 8.29
CA GLY A 122 16.73 -11.81 7.08
C GLY A 122 15.95 -11.06 6.00
N VAL A 123 14.76 -10.52 6.29
CA VAL A 123 14.09 -9.54 5.43
C VAL A 123 14.65 -8.17 5.76
N GLN A 124 15.82 -7.85 5.21
CA GLN A 124 16.59 -6.65 5.53
C GLN A 124 17.04 -5.89 4.28
N LEU A 125 17.12 -4.58 4.41
CA LEU A 125 17.77 -3.69 3.46
C LEU A 125 19.29 -3.82 3.62
N THR A 126 19.93 -4.63 2.80
CA THR A 126 21.37 -4.89 2.87
C THR A 126 22.19 -3.92 2.02
N THR A 127 21.58 -3.34 1.00
CA THR A 127 22.21 -2.44 0.05
C THR A 127 21.35 -1.20 -0.18
N LEU A 128 21.99 -0.04 -0.32
CA LEU A 128 21.37 1.19 -0.81
C LEU A 128 22.16 1.67 -2.02
N PRO A 129 21.54 1.90 -3.18
CA PRO A 129 22.19 2.48 -4.35
C PRO A 129 22.28 4.01 -4.21
N ILE A 130 23.11 4.49 -3.29
CA ILE A 130 23.41 5.91 -3.09
C ILE A 130 24.86 6.15 -3.54
N GLY A 131 25.04 6.76 -4.72
CA GLY A 131 26.37 7.08 -5.25
C GLY A 131 27.24 5.87 -5.62
N GLY A 132 26.61 4.74 -5.94
CA GLY A 132 27.16 3.40 -6.04
C GLY A 132 26.57 2.51 -4.95
N LEU A 133 26.87 1.19 -4.99
CA LEU A 133 26.37 0.30 -3.93
C LEU A 133 27.16 0.53 -2.65
N THR A 134 26.44 1.06 -1.67
CA THR A 134 26.90 1.05 -0.30
C THR A 134 26.35 -0.17 0.41
N LEU A 135 27.23 -1.10 0.80
CA LEU A 135 26.91 -2.16 1.74
C LEU A 135 26.68 -1.49 3.13
N ILE A 136 25.52 -1.71 3.68
CA ILE A 136 25.18 -1.17 5.00
C ILE A 136 25.66 -2.17 6.07
N SER A 137 26.20 -1.68 7.20
CA SER A 137 26.53 -2.55 8.31
C SER A 137 25.29 -3.32 8.80
N ALA A 138 25.45 -4.53 9.31
CA ALA A 138 24.32 -5.36 9.76
C ALA A 138 23.44 -4.65 10.81
N ARG A 139 24.03 -3.85 11.71
CA ARG A 139 23.28 -3.07 12.71
C ARG A 139 22.47 -1.95 12.06
N SER A 140 23.09 -1.18 11.16
CA SER A 140 22.41 -0.09 10.46
C SER A 140 21.32 -0.62 9.54
N SER A 141 21.54 -1.76 8.87
CA SER A 141 20.56 -2.47 8.05
C SER A 141 19.33 -2.85 8.87
N LEU A 142 19.53 -3.46 10.06
CA LEU A 142 18.44 -3.84 10.95
C LEU A 142 17.61 -2.62 11.38
N ILE A 143 18.27 -1.58 11.88
CA ILE A 143 17.59 -0.36 12.35
C ILE A 143 16.82 0.32 11.21
N LEU A 144 17.47 0.50 10.04
CA LEU A 144 16.84 1.12 8.89
C LEU A 144 15.64 0.30 8.41
N THR A 145 15.77 -1.02 8.37
CA THR A 145 14.69 -1.93 7.98
C THR A 145 13.48 -1.78 8.90
N VAL A 146 13.69 -1.78 10.20
CA VAL A 146 12.60 -1.59 11.18
C VAL A 146 11.91 -0.23 10.98
N ILE A 147 12.69 0.85 10.81
CA ILE A 147 12.14 2.19 10.56
C ILE A 147 11.29 2.20 9.28
N VAL A 148 11.80 1.62 8.19
CA VAL A 148 11.10 1.60 6.89
C VAL A 148 9.83 0.75 6.95
N ILE A 149 9.85 -0.40 7.64
CA ILE A 149 8.67 -1.23 7.83
C ILE A 149 7.59 -0.47 8.62
N VAL A 150 7.96 0.12 9.75
CA VAL A 150 7.03 0.88 10.60
C VAL A 150 6.48 2.10 9.85
N ALA A 151 7.34 2.82 9.13
CA ALA A 151 6.92 3.97 8.32
C ALA A 151 5.92 3.57 7.22
N ALA A 152 6.18 2.46 6.50
CA ALA A 152 5.29 1.96 5.46
C ALA A 152 3.92 1.53 6.02
N MET A 153 3.90 0.79 7.14
CA MET A 153 2.66 0.41 7.81
C MET A 153 1.82 1.64 8.16
N ASN A 154 2.44 2.64 8.79
CA ASN A 154 1.73 3.86 9.16
C ASN A 154 1.34 4.71 7.94
N ALA A 155 2.15 4.78 6.88
CA ALA A 155 1.81 5.51 5.67
C ALA A 155 0.52 4.97 5.02
N VAL A 156 0.38 3.64 4.91
CA VAL A 156 -0.85 3.02 4.40
C VAL A 156 -2.04 3.25 5.35
N ASN A 157 -1.81 3.22 6.65
CA ASN A 157 -2.85 3.51 7.64
C ASN A 157 -3.36 4.96 7.53
N PHE A 158 -2.48 5.92 7.23
CA PHE A 158 -2.88 7.33 7.04
C PHE A 158 -3.78 7.57 5.82
N ILE A 159 -3.61 6.80 4.74
CA ILE A 159 -4.42 6.96 3.53
C ILE A 159 -5.79 6.28 3.65
N ASP A 160 -6.00 5.37 4.62
CA ASP A 160 -7.27 4.65 4.82
C ASP A 160 -8.35 5.54 5.46
N GLY A 161 -8.70 6.64 4.79
CA GLY A 161 -9.67 7.62 5.27
C GLY A 161 -10.98 7.69 4.48
N LEU A 162 -11.08 7.04 3.33
CA LEU A 162 -12.27 7.00 2.47
C LEU A 162 -12.54 5.59 1.97
N ASP A 163 -13.84 5.31 1.69
CA ASP A 163 -14.30 4.03 1.14
C ASP A 163 -13.51 3.62 -0.10
N GLY A 164 -12.89 2.45 -0.06
CA GLY A 164 -12.12 1.87 -1.15
C GLY A 164 -10.74 2.51 -1.39
N LEU A 165 -10.40 3.62 -0.73
CA LEU A 165 -9.20 4.38 -1.06
C LEU A 165 -7.92 3.56 -0.88
N ALA A 166 -7.66 3.06 0.33
CA ALA A 166 -6.44 2.32 0.61
C ALA A 166 -6.34 1.03 -0.21
N SER A 167 -7.40 0.22 -0.25
CA SER A 167 -7.41 -1.03 -1.02
C SER A 167 -7.18 -0.82 -2.52
N GLY A 168 -7.78 0.23 -3.11
CA GLY A 168 -7.60 0.52 -4.53
C GLY A 168 -6.22 1.10 -4.86
N VAL A 169 -5.69 2.02 -4.04
CA VAL A 169 -4.33 2.56 -4.18
C VAL A 169 -3.31 1.43 -4.11
N MET A 170 -3.44 0.53 -3.12
CA MET A 170 -2.55 -0.62 -2.94
C MET A 170 -2.68 -1.65 -4.06
N ALA A 171 -3.88 -1.86 -4.62
CA ALA A 171 -4.07 -2.72 -5.78
C ALA A 171 -3.39 -2.14 -7.03
N ILE A 172 -3.64 -0.86 -7.34
CA ILE A 172 -3.09 -0.19 -8.53
C ILE A 172 -1.56 -0.13 -8.45
N GLY A 173 -1.02 0.38 -7.35
CA GLY A 173 0.43 0.45 -7.14
C GLY A 173 1.07 -0.94 -7.10
N GLY A 174 0.38 -1.90 -6.49
CA GLY A 174 0.80 -3.30 -6.47
C GLY A 174 0.93 -3.90 -7.87
N VAL A 175 0.00 -3.61 -8.80
CA VAL A 175 0.11 -4.09 -10.19
C VAL A 175 1.39 -3.58 -10.86
N ALA A 176 1.70 -2.30 -10.73
CA ALA A 176 2.93 -1.73 -11.28
C ALA A 176 4.17 -2.39 -10.65
N PHE A 177 4.18 -2.55 -9.34
CA PHE A 177 5.27 -3.19 -8.63
C PHE A 177 5.42 -4.68 -8.97
N PHE A 178 4.31 -5.40 -9.13
CA PHE A 178 4.32 -6.81 -9.58
C PHE A 178 4.95 -6.96 -10.96
N ILE A 179 4.57 -6.11 -11.92
CA ILE A 179 5.14 -6.12 -13.27
C ILE A 179 6.65 -5.90 -13.19
N TYR A 180 7.08 -4.89 -12.43
CA TYR A 180 8.49 -4.61 -12.22
C TYR A 180 9.25 -5.80 -11.59
N ALA A 181 8.77 -6.33 -10.47
CA ALA A 181 9.41 -7.44 -9.77
C ALA A 181 9.48 -8.71 -10.63
N TYR A 182 8.45 -8.96 -11.44
CA TYR A 182 8.41 -10.09 -12.35
C TYR A 182 9.42 -9.93 -13.51
N LEU A 183 9.51 -8.75 -14.11
CA LEU A 183 10.47 -8.47 -15.19
C LEU A 183 11.91 -8.53 -14.67
N LEU A 184 12.18 -7.89 -13.54
CA LEU A 184 13.49 -7.89 -12.90
C LEU A 184 14.00 -9.33 -12.66
N THR A 185 13.14 -10.19 -12.13
CA THR A 185 13.52 -11.59 -11.86
C THR A 185 13.87 -12.33 -13.16
N ARG A 186 13.17 -12.05 -14.26
CA ARG A 186 13.48 -12.64 -15.57
C ARG A 186 14.81 -12.17 -16.15
N ASP A 187 15.17 -10.92 -15.89
CA ASP A 187 16.42 -10.34 -16.41
C ASP A 187 17.64 -10.79 -15.59
N VAL A 188 17.46 -10.98 -14.27
CA VAL A 188 18.55 -11.37 -13.37
C VAL A 188 18.83 -12.87 -13.42
N SER A 189 17.83 -13.72 -13.62
CA SER A 189 17.99 -15.18 -13.65
C SER A 189 17.51 -15.77 -14.98
N SER A 190 18.38 -16.58 -15.60
CA SER A 190 18.05 -17.31 -16.83
C SER A 190 17.34 -18.65 -16.57
N THR A 191 17.41 -19.17 -15.35
CA THR A 191 16.93 -20.52 -14.98
C THR A 191 15.85 -20.53 -13.94
N ASP A 192 15.80 -19.55 -13.02
CA ASP A 192 14.82 -19.45 -11.95
C ASP A 192 14.04 -18.14 -12.06
N TYR A 193 12.76 -18.27 -12.39
CA TYR A 193 11.80 -17.16 -12.50
C TYR A 193 10.92 -17.02 -11.26
N SER A 194 11.24 -17.71 -10.18
CA SER A 194 10.52 -17.57 -8.92
C SER A 194 10.93 -16.28 -8.20
N SER A 195 9.98 -15.51 -7.74
CA SER A 195 10.20 -14.22 -7.08
C SER A 195 9.33 -14.09 -5.85
N MET A 196 9.96 -13.92 -4.69
CA MET A 196 9.27 -13.66 -3.43
C MET A 196 8.50 -12.32 -3.49
N ALA A 197 9.07 -11.31 -4.10
CA ALA A 197 8.42 -10.02 -4.28
C ALA A 197 7.17 -10.12 -5.15
N ALA A 198 7.26 -10.82 -6.29
CA ALA A 198 6.11 -11.04 -7.16
C ALA A 198 5.02 -11.88 -6.47
N LEU A 199 5.40 -12.90 -5.68
CA LEU A 199 4.44 -13.69 -4.90
C LEU A 199 3.68 -12.82 -3.90
N ILE A 200 4.40 -12.11 -3.02
CA ILE A 200 3.80 -11.27 -1.97
C ILE A 200 2.88 -10.21 -2.60
N THR A 201 3.36 -9.57 -3.68
CA THR A 201 2.58 -8.52 -4.34
C THR A 201 1.34 -9.08 -5.03
N ALA A 202 1.43 -10.24 -5.69
CA ALA A 202 0.28 -10.88 -6.34
C ALA A 202 -0.83 -11.22 -5.33
N VAL A 203 -0.48 -11.85 -4.20
CA VAL A 203 -1.47 -12.20 -3.18
C VAL A 203 -2.03 -10.95 -2.47
N MET A 204 -1.23 -9.89 -2.30
CA MET A 204 -1.66 -8.59 -1.80
C MET A 204 -2.69 -7.93 -2.73
N ILE A 205 -2.41 -7.89 -4.04
CA ILE A 205 -3.35 -7.39 -5.05
C ILE A 205 -4.66 -8.19 -4.98
N GLY A 206 -4.56 -9.51 -4.93
CA GLY A 206 -5.72 -10.38 -4.82
C GLY A 206 -6.57 -10.05 -3.60
N ALA A 207 -5.97 -9.90 -2.42
CA ALA A 207 -6.67 -9.52 -1.20
C ALA A 207 -7.34 -8.15 -1.33
N CYS A 208 -6.67 -7.16 -1.92
CA CYS A 208 -7.26 -5.84 -2.18
C CYS A 208 -8.47 -5.92 -3.12
N LEU A 209 -8.35 -6.64 -4.23
CA LEU A 209 -9.43 -6.79 -5.22
C LEU A 209 -10.61 -7.58 -4.65
N GLY A 210 -10.37 -8.62 -3.83
CA GLY A 210 -11.43 -9.38 -3.16
C GLY A 210 -12.15 -8.57 -2.08
N PHE A 211 -11.46 -7.65 -1.41
CA PHE A 211 -12.03 -6.79 -0.39
C PHE A 211 -12.81 -5.60 -0.98
N LEU A 212 -12.34 -5.03 -2.08
CA LEU A 212 -12.86 -3.81 -2.69
C LEU A 212 -14.38 -3.82 -2.92
N PRO A 213 -15.04 -4.89 -3.41
CA PRO A 213 -16.50 -4.91 -3.60
C PRO A 213 -17.32 -4.71 -2.31
N HIS A 214 -16.73 -5.00 -1.16
CA HIS A 214 -17.37 -4.81 0.15
C HIS A 214 -17.07 -3.44 0.77
N ASN A 215 -16.00 -2.78 0.29
CA ASN A 215 -15.47 -1.53 0.86
C ASN A 215 -15.66 -0.33 -0.08
N PHE A 216 -15.91 -0.53 -1.39
CA PHE A 216 -16.05 0.54 -2.38
C PHE A 216 -17.43 1.20 -2.32
N SER A 217 -17.47 2.54 -2.35
CA SER A 217 -18.67 3.38 -2.49
C SER A 217 -19.88 2.93 -1.66
N LYS A 218 -20.03 3.43 -0.44
CA LYS A 218 -20.91 2.98 0.65
C LYS A 218 -20.40 1.68 1.29
N ALA A 219 -19.21 1.78 1.90
CA ALA A 219 -18.56 0.66 2.54
C ALA A 219 -19.46 -0.08 3.54
N ARG A 220 -19.55 -1.39 3.37
CA ARG A 220 -20.28 -2.29 4.29
C ARG A 220 -19.40 -2.76 5.44
N ILE A 221 -18.10 -2.64 5.28
CA ILE A 221 -17.05 -2.96 6.25
C ILE A 221 -15.81 -2.11 5.92
N PHE A 222 -15.15 -1.57 6.94
CA PHE A 222 -13.86 -0.91 6.79
C PHE A 222 -12.72 -1.91 6.93
N MET A 223 -11.60 -1.59 6.25
CA MET A 223 -10.37 -2.35 6.36
C MET A 223 -9.86 -2.35 7.81
N GLY A 224 -9.93 -1.20 8.46
CA GLY A 224 -9.42 -0.96 9.80
C GLY A 224 -7.89 -0.97 9.86
N ASP A 225 -7.37 -0.73 11.04
CA ASP A 225 -5.94 -0.80 11.30
C ASP A 225 -5.37 -2.19 11.05
N SER A 226 -6.20 -3.23 11.29
CA SER A 226 -5.87 -4.62 10.96
C SER A 226 -5.48 -4.83 9.50
N GLY A 227 -6.15 -4.16 8.56
CA GLY A 227 -5.87 -4.31 7.13
C GLY A 227 -4.85 -3.30 6.62
N ALA A 228 -4.93 -2.06 7.05
CA ALA A 228 -4.04 -1.00 6.58
C ALA A 228 -2.57 -1.28 6.96
N LEU A 229 -2.30 -1.64 8.22
CA LEU A 229 -0.97 -2.02 8.68
C LEU A 229 -0.47 -3.29 7.98
N PHE A 230 -1.35 -4.27 7.75
CA PHE A 230 -1.02 -5.50 7.05
C PHE A 230 -0.60 -5.25 5.60
N LEU A 231 -1.32 -4.42 4.85
CA LEU A 231 -0.94 -4.07 3.48
C LEU A 231 0.39 -3.33 3.42
N GLY A 232 0.65 -2.42 4.35
CA GLY A 232 1.92 -1.73 4.47
C GLY A 232 3.08 -2.70 4.72
N LEU A 233 2.90 -3.68 5.60
CA LEU A 233 3.88 -4.74 5.85
C LEU A 233 4.15 -5.58 4.61
N LEU A 234 3.12 -6.00 3.87
CA LEU A 234 3.29 -6.82 2.66
C LEU A 234 4.05 -6.05 1.57
N LEU A 235 3.66 -4.81 1.30
CA LEU A 235 4.31 -4.02 0.25
C LEU A 235 5.77 -3.74 0.57
N VAL A 236 6.09 -3.33 1.81
CA VAL A 236 7.47 -3.06 2.19
C VAL A 236 8.33 -4.33 2.21
N SER A 237 7.75 -5.48 2.61
CA SER A 237 8.45 -6.76 2.56
C SER A 237 8.77 -7.19 1.12
N ALA A 238 7.84 -6.97 0.19
CA ALA A 238 8.07 -7.18 -1.24
C ALA A 238 9.17 -6.24 -1.79
N THR A 239 9.16 -4.98 -1.35
CA THR A 239 10.19 -3.97 -1.67
C THR A 239 11.57 -4.41 -1.24
N ILE A 240 11.72 -4.83 0.02
CA ILE A 240 12.99 -5.29 0.59
C ILE A 240 13.49 -6.54 -0.18
N ALA A 241 12.57 -7.42 -0.58
CA ALA A 241 12.91 -8.59 -1.36
C ALA A 241 13.49 -8.25 -2.74
N VAL A 242 12.97 -7.20 -3.40
CA VAL A 242 13.50 -6.71 -4.69
C VAL A 242 14.87 -6.09 -4.55
N THR A 243 15.07 -5.24 -3.54
CA THR A 243 16.37 -4.57 -3.35
C THR A 243 17.52 -5.55 -3.12
N GLY A 244 17.24 -6.71 -2.51
CA GLY A 244 18.22 -7.77 -2.32
C GLY A 244 18.52 -8.63 -3.57
N GLN A 245 17.75 -8.49 -4.64
CA GLN A 245 17.94 -9.23 -5.90
C GLN A 245 18.81 -8.49 -6.92
N VAL A 246 19.02 -7.21 -6.74
CA VAL A 246 19.79 -6.39 -7.69
C VAL A 246 21.28 -6.58 -7.44
N ASP A 247 21.96 -7.22 -8.41
CA ASP A 247 23.41 -7.27 -8.45
C ASP A 247 23.92 -6.01 -9.19
N PRO A 248 24.59 -5.11 -8.47
CA PRO A 248 25.07 -3.85 -9.05
C PRO A 248 26.12 -4.01 -10.12
N ALA A 249 26.87 -5.10 -10.06
CA ALA A 249 27.92 -5.38 -11.03
C ALA A 249 27.34 -5.68 -12.42
N ARG A 250 26.05 -6.02 -12.52
CA ARG A 250 25.34 -6.28 -13.79
C ARG A 250 24.66 -5.06 -14.38
N LEU A 251 24.55 -3.98 -13.63
CA LEU A 251 23.96 -2.73 -14.12
C LEU A 251 25.06 -1.91 -14.81
N ALA A 252 24.89 -1.64 -16.11
CA ALA A 252 25.85 -0.82 -16.84
C ALA A 252 25.96 0.57 -16.19
N PRO A 253 27.17 1.11 -15.99
CA PRO A 253 27.38 2.44 -15.41
C PRO A 253 26.66 3.57 -16.15
N SER A 254 26.34 3.35 -17.43
CA SER A 254 25.61 4.29 -18.28
C SER A 254 24.11 4.32 -18.06
N ASP A 255 23.52 3.34 -17.34
CA ASP A 255 22.07 3.27 -17.07
C ASP A 255 21.76 3.66 -15.63
N ALA A 256 21.96 4.95 -15.32
CA ALA A 256 21.68 5.51 -13.99
C ALA A 256 20.20 5.36 -13.58
N PHE A 257 19.28 5.36 -14.55
CA PHE A 257 17.85 5.22 -14.25
C PHE A 257 17.51 3.77 -13.87
N GLY A 258 18.01 2.79 -14.61
CA GLY A 258 17.82 1.36 -14.29
C GLY A 258 18.36 1.00 -12.90
N GLN A 259 19.50 1.60 -12.51
CA GLN A 259 20.08 1.42 -11.17
C GLN A 259 19.19 1.96 -10.04
N LEU A 260 18.42 3.02 -10.30
CA LEU A 260 17.53 3.64 -9.31
C LEU A 260 16.15 3.02 -9.25
N LEU A 261 15.71 2.29 -10.29
CA LEU A 261 14.38 1.68 -10.36
C LEU A 261 14.02 0.81 -9.15
N PRO A 262 14.91 -0.01 -8.57
CA PRO A 262 14.62 -0.81 -7.38
C PRO A 262 14.19 0.01 -6.16
N ILE A 263 14.62 1.29 -6.09
CA ILE A 263 14.19 2.23 -5.06
C ILE A 263 13.01 3.08 -5.54
N LEU A 264 13.05 3.57 -6.79
CA LEU A 264 12.03 4.48 -7.29
C LEU A 264 10.66 3.79 -7.41
N MET A 265 10.62 2.51 -7.78
CA MET A 265 9.36 1.77 -7.90
C MET A 265 8.59 1.65 -6.57
N PRO A 266 9.19 1.16 -5.48
CA PRO A 266 8.51 1.14 -4.18
C PRO A 266 8.14 2.53 -3.68
N VAL A 267 9.05 3.50 -3.84
CA VAL A 267 8.76 4.90 -3.46
C VAL A 267 7.61 5.45 -4.27
N GLY A 268 7.56 5.18 -5.59
CA GLY A 268 6.47 5.62 -6.45
C GLY A 268 5.12 5.03 -6.08
N VAL A 269 5.08 3.74 -5.73
CA VAL A 269 3.86 3.08 -5.24
C VAL A 269 3.40 3.67 -3.90
N MET A 270 4.35 3.97 -3.02
CA MET A 270 4.11 4.53 -1.70
C MET A 270 4.01 6.06 -1.69
N ILE A 271 4.19 6.75 -2.84
CA ILE A 271 4.35 8.21 -2.85
C ILE A 271 3.16 8.93 -2.25
N LEU A 272 1.93 8.52 -2.58
CA LEU A 272 0.74 9.17 -2.04
C LEU A 272 0.54 8.88 -0.55
N PRO A 273 0.61 7.63 -0.06
CA PRO A 273 0.59 7.34 1.36
C PRO A 273 1.70 8.05 2.14
N ALA A 274 2.94 8.00 1.63
CA ALA A 274 4.08 8.62 2.29
C ALA A 274 3.98 10.16 2.31
N LEU A 275 3.54 10.76 1.21
CA LEU A 275 3.38 12.21 1.12
C LEU A 275 2.29 12.71 2.08
N ASP A 276 1.18 11.99 2.17
CA ASP A 276 0.10 12.33 3.11
C ASP A 276 0.59 12.26 4.56
N MET A 277 1.32 11.20 4.91
CA MET A 277 1.93 11.04 6.23
C MET A 277 2.95 12.16 6.52
N VAL A 278 3.92 12.40 5.63
CA VAL A 278 4.97 13.41 5.83
C VAL A 278 4.38 14.81 5.96
N LEU A 279 3.43 15.17 5.09
CA LEU A 279 2.75 16.47 5.17
C LEU A 279 1.96 16.61 6.49
N ALA A 280 1.35 15.54 7.00
CA ALA A 280 0.66 15.56 8.28
C ALA A 280 1.65 15.79 9.43
N VAL A 281 2.79 15.06 9.44
CA VAL A 281 3.83 15.22 10.46
C VAL A 281 4.42 16.63 10.44
N ILE A 282 4.81 17.15 9.27
CA ILE A 282 5.37 18.51 9.12
C ILE A 282 4.41 19.55 9.67
N ARG A 283 3.11 19.47 9.34
CA ARG A 283 2.11 20.43 9.85
C ARG A 283 1.94 20.36 11.36
N ARG A 284 1.93 19.15 11.94
CA ARG A 284 1.77 18.95 13.40
C ARG A 284 2.96 19.54 14.14
N VAL A 285 4.18 19.17 13.74
CA VAL A 285 5.42 19.69 14.33
C VAL A 285 5.52 21.21 14.16
N GLY A 286 5.23 21.74 12.96
CA GLY A 286 5.24 23.18 12.69
C GLY A 286 4.16 23.97 13.45
N SER A 287 3.12 23.31 13.97
CA SER A 287 2.11 23.91 14.85
C SER A 287 2.35 23.64 16.34
N GLY A 288 3.53 23.12 16.72
CA GLY A 288 3.91 22.80 18.10
C GLY A 288 3.16 21.60 18.70
N LYS A 289 2.56 20.75 17.86
CA LYS A 289 1.83 19.55 18.30
C LYS A 289 2.66 18.29 18.13
N SER A 290 2.34 17.25 18.91
CA SER A 290 2.96 15.93 18.75
C SER A 290 2.73 15.40 17.33
N PRO A 291 3.72 14.73 16.69
CA PRO A 291 3.56 14.04 15.41
C PRO A 291 2.41 13.04 15.39
N PHE A 292 2.04 12.49 16.53
CA PHE A 292 0.99 11.49 16.71
C PHE A 292 -0.41 12.09 17.00
N HIS A 293 -0.53 13.42 17.08
CA HIS A 293 -1.81 14.08 17.29
C HIS A 293 -2.74 13.89 16.09
N ALA A 294 -4.05 13.75 16.30
CA ALA A 294 -5.02 13.62 15.20
C ALA A 294 -5.01 14.87 14.31
N ASP A 295 -4.93 14.69 12.98
CA ASP A 295 -4.99 15.78 11.97
C ASP A 295 -6.16 15.55 11.01
N ARG A 296 -6.81 16.62 10.58
CA ARG A 296 -7.95 16.61 9.63
C ARG A 296 -7.57 17.11 8.24
N ARG A 297 -6.29 17.30 7.93
CA ARG A 297 -5.81 17.93 6.68
C ARG A 297 -5.10 16.95 5.75
N HIS A 298 -5.57 15.70 5.71
CA HIS A 298 -5.08 14.69 4.77
C HIS A 298 -5.41 15.07 3.32
N LEU A 299 -4.69 14.51 2.35
CA LEU A 299 -4.87 14.79 0.92
C LEU A 299 -6.32 14.60 0.47
N HIS A 300 -6.97 13.53 0.89
CA HIS A 300 -8.36 13.26 0.56
C HIS A 300 -9.32 14.33 1.15
N HIS A 301 -9.06 14.86 2.35
CA HIS A 301 -9.84 15.98 2.91
C HIS A 301 -9.64 17.27 2.11
N ARG A 302 -8.43 17.51 1.58
CA ARG A 302 -8.19 18.67 0.71
C ARG A 302 -9.00 18.58 -0.58
N LEU A 303 -9.08 17.39 -1.20
CA LEU A 303 -9.90 17.17 -2.38
C LEU A 303 -11.40 17.39 -2.08
N LEU A 304 -11.89 16.93 -0.93
CA LEU A 304 -13.26 17.20 -0.48
C LEU A 304 -13.51 18.69 -0.26
N ASN A 305 -12.54 19.43 0.32
CA ASN A 305 -12.62 20.87 0.51
C ASN A 305 -12.60 21.66 -0.80
N LEU A 306 -11.89 21.15 -1.83
CA LEU A 306 -11.94 21.69 -3.18
C LEU A 306 -13.30 21.43 -3.86
N GLY A 307 -14.17 20.68 -3.19
CA GLY A 307 -15.53 20.42 -3.62
C GLY A 307 -15.75 19.14 -4.41
N HIS A 308 -14.75 18.25 -4.50
CA HIS A 308 -14.96 16.93 -5.09
C HIS A 308 -15.89 16.07 -4.21
N SER A 309 -16.66 15.17 -4.85
CA SER A 309 -17.40 14.15 -4.11
C SER A 309 -16.44 13.13 -3.50
N LYS A 310 -16.89 12.34 -2.51
CA LYS A 310 -16.09 11.25 -1.94
C LYS A 310 -15.53 10.32 -3.03
N LEU A 311 -16.39 9.83 -3.92
CA LEU A 311 -15.99 9.00 -5.05
C LEU A 311 -15.01 9.73 -5.99
N GLY A 312 -15.25 11.01 -6.27
CA GLY A 312 -14.35 11.83 -7.08
C GLY A 312 -12.96 11.94 -6.47
N ALA A 313 -12.86 12.17 -5.16
CA ALA A 313 -11.58 12.22 -4.45
C ALA A 313 -10.84 10.87 -4.54
N VAL A 314 -11.55 9.74 -4.35
CA VAL A 314 -10.97 8.40 -4.48
C VAL A 314 -10.46 8.15 -5.90
N LEU A 315 -11.23 8.46 -6.93
CA LEU A 315 -10.83 8.27 -8.33
C LEU A 315 -9.64 9.16 -8.72
N ILE A 316 -9.57 10.39 -8.21
CA ILE A 316 -8.40 11.27 -8.39
C ILE A 316 -7.15 10.62 -7.76
N MET A 317 -7.25 10.11 -6.54
CA MET A 317 -6.14 9.43 -5.88
C MET A 317 -5.72 8.16 -6.64
N TYR A 318 -6.67 7.39 -7.19
CA TYR A 318 -6.36 6.25 -8.06
C TYR A 318 -5.64 6.68 -9.34
N THR A 319 -6.07 7.77 -9.96
CA THR A 319 -5.43 8.34 -11.15
C THR A 319 -3.99 8.74 -10.84
N TRP A 320 -3.73 9.45 -9.75
CA TRP A 320 -2.38 9.81 -9.34
C TRP A 320 -1.52 8.58 -9.03
N THR A 321 -2.06 7.56 -8.35
CA THR A 321 -1.34 6.31 -8.07
C THR A 321 -0.98 5.58 -9.36
N ALA A 322 -1.95 5.40 -10.25
CA ALA A 322 -1.73 4.73 -11.54
C ALA A 322 -0.67 5.48 -12.36
N LEU A 323 -0.77 6.79 -12.39
CA LEU A 323 0.10 7.66 -13.13
C LEU A 323 1.54 7.57 -12.64
N VAL A 324 1.76 7.78 -11.33
CA VAL A 324 3.12 7.75 -10.78
C VAL A 324 3.70 6.34 -10.90
N SER A 325 2.98 5.30 -10.49
CA SER A 325 3.53 3.94 -10.46
C SER A 325 3.71 3.32 -11.84
N LEU A 326 2.80 3.55 -12.81
CA LEU A 326 2.95 3.03 -14.17
C LEU A 326 3.93 3.85 -15.02
N CYS A 327 4.00 5.16 -14.80
CA CYS A 327 4.98 5.99 -15.49
C CYS A 327 6.43 5.62 -15.14
N LEU A 328 6.68 5.17 -13.91
CA LEU A 328 8.00 4.64 -13.53
C LEU A 328 8.40 3.39 -14.34
N LEU A 329 7.43 2.65 -14.86
CA LEU A 329 7.67 1.51 -15.76
C LEU A 329 7.90 1.93 -17.22
N ALA A 330 7.51 3.13 -17.61
CA ALA A 330 7.57 3.54 -19.02
C ALA A 330 8.96 3.38 -19.66
N PRO A 331 10.07 3.75 -19.00
CA PRO A 331 11.42 3.57 -19.57
C PRO A 331 11.86 2.09 -19.75
N VAL A 332 11.18 1.15 -19.07
CA VAL A 332 11.44 -0.29 -19.26
C VAL A 332 10.89 -0.78 -20.60
N PHE A 333 9.85 -0.14 -21.13
CA PHE A 333 9.16 -0.56 -22.36
C PHE A 333 9.37 0.38 -23.53
N PHE A 334 9.74 1.64 -23.28
CA PHE A 334 9.81 2.69 -24.30
C PHE A 334 11.15 3.44 -24.22
N GLU A 335 11.58 3.98 -25.36
CA GLU A 335 12.72 4.89 -25.41
C GLU A 335 12.49 6.13 -24.54
N ALA A 336 13.57 6.72 -24.04
CA ALA A 336 13.54 7.84 -23.09
C ALA A 336 12.66 9.03 -23.56
N LYS A 337 12.68 9.36 -24.84
CA LYS A 337 11.84 10.42 -25.41
C LYS A 337 10.34 10.09 -25.28
N THR A 338 9.96 8.87 -25.68
CA THR A 338 8.55 8.39 -25.59
C THR A 338 8.10 8.31 -24.15
N ALA A 339 8.94 7.79 -23.24
CA ALA A 339 8.66 7.75 -21.81
C ALA A 339 8.44 9.16 -21.23
N ALA A 340 9.26 10.14 -21.63
CA ALA A 340 9.10 11.54 -21.20
C ALA A 340 7.76 12.14 -21.68
N PHE A 341 7.34 11.87 -22.92
CA PHE A 341 6.03 12.31 -23.42
C PHE A 341 4.88 11.67 -22.65
N ILE A 342 4.98 10.37 -22.34
CA ILE A 342 4.00 9.67 -21.50
C ILE A 342 3.92 10.34 -20.13
N TRP A 343 5.04 10.65 -19.48
CA TRP A 343 5.09 11.31 -18.18
C TRP A 343 4.43 12.69 -18.21
N ILE A 344 4.81 13.54 -19.18
CA ILE A 344 4.26 14.89 -19.32
C ILE A 344 2.75 14.84 -19.59
N GLY A 345 2.33 14.03 -20.56
CA GLY A 345 0.91 13.89 -20.90
C GLY A 345 0.08 13.40 -19.73
N SER A 346 0.57 12.40 -19.03
CA SER A 346 -0.06 11.86 -17.85
C SER A 346 -0.16 12.88 -16.71
N LEU A 347 0.91 13.64 -16.44
CA LEU A 347 0.93 14.70 -15.43
C LEU A 347 -0.11 15.78 -15.75
N VAL A 348 -0.19 16.20 -17.03
CA VAL A 348 -1.19 17.18 -17.47
C VAL A 348 -2.61 16.66 -17.21
N VAL A 349 -2.90 15.39 -17.57
CA VAL A 349 -4.20 14.77 -17.32
C VAL A 349 -4.54 14.76 -15.83
N ALA A 350 -3.60 14.35 -14.96
CA ALA A 350 -3.83 14.32 -13.52
C ALA A 350 -4.08 15.71 -12.93
N ILE A 351 -3.33 16.72 -13.38
CA ILE A 351 -3.53 18.11 -12.94
C ILE A 351 -4.91 18.62 -13.38
N VAL A 352 -5.29 18.39 -14.64
CA VAL A 352 -6.59 18.80 -15.17
C VAL A 352 -7.74 18.14 -14.41
N VAL A 353 -7.67 16.82 -14.16
CA VAL A 353 -8.68 16.09 -13.41
C VAL A 353 -8.77 16.56 -11.95
N THR A 354 -7.62 16.92 -11.35
CA THR A 354 -7.58 17.40 -9.95
C THR A 354 -8.12 18.81 -9.80
N LEU A 355 -7.79 19.71 -10.74
CA LEU A 355 -8.15 21.13 -10.65
C LEU A 355 -9.53 21.44 -11.25
N ASP A 356 -10.06 20.59 -12.10
CA ASP A 356 -11.30 20.72 -12.90
C ASP A 356 -12.07 22.06 -12.71
N PRO A 357 -11.68 23.12 -13.41
CA PRO A 357 -12.24 24.46 -13.20
C PRO A 357 -13.74 24.55 -13.57
N LEU A 358 -14.21 23.61 -14.40
CA LEU A 358 -15.61 23.55 -14.84
C LEU A 358 -16.56 23.11 -13.72
N ARG A 359 -16.11 22.27 -12.79
CA ARG A 359 -16.92 21.87 -11.63
C ARG A 359 -17.10 22.98 -10.62
N ALA A 360 -16.09 23.81 -10.42
CA ALA A 360 -16.18 24.99 -9.56
C ALA A 360 -17.18 26.02 -10.12
N LEU A 361 -17.16 26.25 -11.45
CA LEU A 361 -18.09 27.15 -12.13
C LEU A 361 -19.54 26.62 -12.15
N HIS A 362 -19.75 25.32 -12.34
CA HIS A 362 -21.09 24.71 -12.27
C HIS A 362 -21.69 24.78 -10.86
N ARG A 363 -20.89 24.62 -9.82
CA ARG A 363 -21.35 24.79 -8.42
C ARG A 363 -21.67 26.22 -8.08
N ALA A 364 -20.83 27.17 -8.49
CA ALA A 364 -21.10 28.59 -8.29
C ALA A 364 -22.40 29.05 -8.99
N ARG A 365 -22.68 28.51 -10.18
CA ARG A 365 -23.97 28.75 -10.88
C ARG A 365 -25.14 28.13 -10.13
N ARG A 366 -25.05 26.86 -9.74
CA ARG A 366 -26.10 26.17 -9.00
C ARG A 366 -26.44 26.81 -7.65
N ASN A 367 -25.45 27.31 -6.93
CA ASN A 367 -25.67 28.03 -5.68
C ASN A 367 -26.37 29.37 -5.92
N LYS A 368 -25.98 30.13 -6.97
CA LYS A 368 -26.68 31.37 -7.36
C LYS A 368 -28.13 31.14 -7.81
N ASP A 369 -28.39 30.01 -8.45
CA ASP A 369 -29.76 29.66 -8.88
C ASP A 369 -30.63 29.24 -7.68
N MET A 370 -30.06 28.57 -6.67
CA MET A 370 -30.78 28.26 -5.42
C MET A 370 -31.05 29.48 -4.53
N GLU A 371 -30.12 30.44 -4.49
CA GLU A 371 -30.35 31.72 -3.80
C GLU A 371 -31.40 32.62 -4.47
N LYS A 372 -31.66 32.44 -5.77
CA LYS A 372 -32.71 33.18 -6.49
C LYS A 372 -34.09 32.55 -6.37
N THR A 373 -34.18 31.27 -5.97
CA THR A 373 -35.42 30.53 -5.81
C THR A 373 -35.85 30.38 -4.34
N ALA A 374 -35.03 30.82 -3.39
CA ALA A 374 -35.34 30.97 -1.97
C ALA A 374 -35.70 32.44 -1.64
#